data_9c0f7c639c23fb45d1d357190974dcdd
#
_entry.id   9c0f7c639c23fb45d1d357190974dcdd
#
_cell.length_a   1.000
_cell.length_b   1.000
_cell.length_c   1.000
_cell.angle_alpha   90.00
_cell.angle_beta   90.00
_cell.angle_gamma   90.00
#
_symmetry.space_group_name_H-M   'P 1'
#
loop_
_entity.id
_entity.type
_entity.pdbx_description
1 polymer ?
#
loop_
_entity_poly.entity_id
_entity_poly.type
_entity_poly.pdbx_seq_one_letter_code
_entity_poly.pdbx_strand_id
1 'polypeptide(L)'
;MEFKTFRRTLLIAAVLFVPAGTSMAANLYAFGGRDIAVPSILPEGNVTSRYTFTPMQLCGKPSCDLIGVALYNKGSVWDPVDGPDLNTNVPGLSVRLLLDGIPASSRFKGTFSQIAEVQLFRNSTPLSDGQFASGAFNSYFLITYKDGLIASGTSSIRLTGSVTTINATCQVADQTVKLQSIAAARLNGVGTYAAVTPFNLVVAGCPRGYNRVGYSLQAVGARWPKARVYCRAWRAAPRPVYRSGSPTRPAFRYGWDSRCR
;
A
#
# COMPACT_ATOMS: atom_id res chain seq x y z
N MET A 1 -43.20 32.44 -71.45
CA MET A 1 -42.42 32.85 -70.23
C MET A 1 -42.23 31.62 -69.42
N GLU A 2 -41.07 30.94 -69.54
CA GLU A 2 -40.76 29.74 -68.79
C GLU A 2 -39.87 30.09 -67.60
N PHE A 3 -40.32 29.77 -66.41
CA PHE A 3 -39.52 29.90 -65.18
C PHE A 3 -38.74 28.59 -64.93
N LYS A 4 -37.42 28.61 -65.15
CA LYS A 4 -36.48 27.56 -64.80
C LYS A 4 -36.18 27.63 -63.28
N THR A 5 -36.67 26.68 -62.57
CA THR A 5 -36.36 26.47 -61.12
C THR A 5 -34.95 25.86 -60.95
N PHE A 6 -34.03 26.63 -60.39
CA PHE A 6 -32.66 26.25 -60.11
C PHE A 6 -32.66 25.54 -58.72
N ARG A 7 -32.60 24.20 -58.70
CA ARG A 7 -32.41 23.42 -57.49
C ARG A 7 -30.95 23.49 -57.01
N ARG A 8 -30.66 24.29 -56.00
CA ARG A 8 -29.38 24.30 -55.31
C ARG A 8 -29.35 23.12 -54.32
N THR A 9 -28.56 22.11 -54.63
CA THR A 9 -28.25 21.00 -53.74
C THR A 9 -27.21 21.49 -52.70
N LEU A 10 -27.65 21.68 -51.45
CA LEU A 10 -26.77 22.04 -50.33
C LEU A 10 -26.12 20.77 -49.81
N LEU A 11 -24.85 20.54 -50.15
CA LEU A 11 -24.02 19.50 -49.55
C LEU A 11 -23.61 19.98 -48.13
N ILE A 12 -24.28 19.43 -47.09
CA ILE A 12 -23.90 19.61 -45.70
C ILE A 12 -22.75 18.64 -45.43
N ALA A 13 -21.52 19.17 -45.42
CA ALA A 13 -20.36 18.44 -44.91
C ALA A 13 -20.44 18.36 -43.39
N ALA A 14 -20.89 17.24 -42.87
CA ALA A 14 -20.82 16.93 -41.43
C ALA A 14 -19.35 16.76 -41.04
N VAL A 15 -18.75 17.80 -40.48
CA VAL A 15 -17.43 17.74 -39.86
C VAL A 15 -17.61 16.96 -38.58
N LEU A 16 -17.18 15.68 -38.56
CA LEU A 16 -17.06 14.86 -37.36
C LEU A 16 -15.97 15.49 -36.47
N PHE A 17 -16.40 16.29 -35.50
CA PHE A 17 -15.56 16.70 -34.39
C PHE A 17 -15.28 15.45 -33.53
N VAL A 18 -14.17 14.78 -33.81
CA VAL A 18 -13.61 13.81 -32.85
C VAL A 18 -13.02 14.64 -31.73
N PRO A 19 -13.55 14.56 -30.49
CA PRO A 19 -12.91 15.23 -29.39
C PRO A 19 -11.51 14.61 -29.22
N ALA A 20 -10.48 15.41 -29.49
CA ALA A 20 -9.12 15.04 -29.14
C ALA A 20 -9.09 14.85 -27.62
N GLY A 21 -9.00 13.60 -27.17
CA GLY A 21 -8.85 13.26 -25.77
C GLY A 21 -7.63 13.98 -25.23
N THR A 22 -7.83 15.00 -24.41
CA THR A 22 -6.75 15.67 -23.71
C THR A 22 -6.15 14.66 -22.75
N SER A 23 -4.95 14.18 -23.05
CA SER A 23 -4.13 13.38 -22.15
C SER A 23 -3.84 14.24 -20.92
N MET A 24 -4.64 14.06 -19.86
CA MET A 24 -4.46 14.80 -18.61
C MET A 24 -3.37 14.13 -17.80
N ALA A 25 -2.33 14.88 -17.46
CA ALA A 25 -1.36 14.47 -16.46
C ALA A 25 -2.09 14.29 -15.12
N ALA A 26 -2.16 13.05 -14.62
CA ALA A 26 -2.80 12.76 -13.34
C ALA A 26 -1.83 13.00 -12.17
N ASN A 27 -2.27 13.79 -11.19
CA ASN A 27 -1.57 13.91 -9.91
C ASN A 27 -2.20 12.95 -8.92
N LEU A 28 -1.45 11.94 -8.50
CA LEU A 28 -1.87 10.92 -7.54
C LEU A 28 -1.18 11.15 -6.20
N TYR A 29 -1.92 10.99 -5.12
CA TYR A 29 -1.42 11.25 -3.78
C TYR A 29 -1.41 9.97 -2.97
N ALA A 30 -0.21 9.48 -2.63
CA ALA A 30 -0.06 8.35 -1.73
C ALA A 30 -0.21 8.81 -0.28
N PHE A 31 -0.73 7.89 0.55
CA PHE A 31 -1.01 8.04 1.98
C PHE A 31 -2.14 9.01 2.34
N GLY A 32 -2.69 9.78 1.39
CA GLY A 32 -3.95 10.50 1.52
C GLY A 32 -4.05 11.50 2.68
N GLY A 33 -2.94 12.18 3.03
CA GLY A 33 -2.91 13.12 4.13
C GLY A 33 -2.97 12.48 5.52
N ARG A 34 -2.77 11.15 5.63
CA ARG A 34 -2.83 10.42 6.91
C ARG A 34 -1.62 10.74 7.78
N ASP A 35 -1.84 10.67 9.08
CA ASP A 35 -0.76 10.63 10.06
C ASP A 35 -0.22 9.20 10.17
N ILE A 36 1.07 9.02 9.91
CA ILE A 36 1.75 7.73 9.91
C ILE A 36 2.60 7.65 11.17
N ALA A 37 2.19 6.83 12.11
CA ALA A 37 2.96 6.59 13.31
C ALA A 37 4.04 5.52 13.03
N VAL A 38 5.30 5.85 13.34
CA VAL A 38 6.46 4.98 13.13
C VAL A 38 7.17 4.74 14.45
N PRO A 39 7.30 3.48 14.91
CA PRO A 39 8.09 3.17 16.09
C PRO A 39 9.56 3.56 15.89
N SER A 40 10.13 4.29 16.86
CA SER A 40 11.54 4.72 16.81
C SER A 40 12.52 3.55 16.73
N ILE A 41 12.15 2.42 17.33
CA ILE A 41 12.93 1.17 17.37
C ILE A 41 12.75 0.29 16.13
N LEU A 42 11.98 0.75 15.14
CA LEU A 42 11.74 -0.05 13.94
C LEU A 42 13.06 -0.29 13.20
N PRO A 43 13.46 -1.55 12.94
CA PRO A 43 14.70 -1.84 12.23
C PRO A 43 14.70 -1.29 10.80
N GLU A 44 15.89 -1.03 10.28
CA GLU A 44 16.10 -0.62 8.88
C GLU A 44 15.52 -1.65 7.91
N GLY A 45 15.01 -1.18 6.78
CA GLY A 45 14.40 -2.00 5.73
C GLY A 45 12.94 -2.38 6.01
N ASN A 46 12.44 -2.21 7.24
CA ASN A 46 11.05 -2.54 7.54
C ASN A 46 10.06 -1.55 6.93
N VAL A 47 9.04 -2.09 6.28
CA VAL A 47 7.96 -1.30 5.67
C VAL A 47 7.02 -0.78 6.73
N THR A 48 6.89 0.54 6.82
CA THR A 48 6.02 1.25 7.76
C THR A 48 4.60 1.39 7.23
N SER A 49 4.47 1.69 5.94
CA SER A 49 3.18 1.92 5.31
C SER A 49 3.21 1.52 3.83
N ARG A 50 2.04 1.17 3.31
CA ARG A 50 1.83 0.80 1.91
C ARG A 50 0.62 1.53 1.37
N TYR A 51 0.71 1.97 0.12
CA TYR A 51 -0.39 2.57 -0.61
C TYR A 51 -0.43 2.02 -2.03
N THR A 52 -1.59 1.72 -2.55
CA THR A 52 -1.74 1.08 -3.85
C THR A 52 -2.57 1.92 -4.81
N PHE A 53 -2.16 1.92 -6.06
CA PHE A 53 -2.92 2.47 -7.18
C PHE A 53 -3.20 1.35 -8.18
N THR A 54 -4.36 1.41 -8.80
CA THR A 54 -4.70 0.54 -9.93
C THR A 54 -4.17 1.13 -11.25
N PRO A 55 -3.98 0.32 -12.30
CA PRO A 55 -3.67 0.84 -13.64
C PRO A 55 -4.70 1.87 -14.11
N MET A 56 -5.99 1.65 -13.80
CA MET A 56 -7.06 2.58 -14.15
C MET A 56 -6.84 3.97 -13.53
N GLN A 57 -6.33 4.05 -12.29
CA GLN A 57 -6.01 5.33 -11.64
C GLN A 57 -4.76 5.99 -12.24
N LEU A 58 -3.80 5.19 -12.70
CA LEU A 58 -2.52 5.67 -13.23
C LEU A 58 -2.60 6.10 -14.69
N CYS A 59 -3.22 5.30 -15.54
CA CYS A 59 -3.23 5.55 -16.99
C CYS A 59 -4.64 5.49 -17.63
N GLY A 60 -5.70 5.34 -16.81
CA GLY A 60 -7.08 5.27 -17.31
C GLY A 60 -7.42 3.97 -18.07
N LYS A 61 -6.59 2.93 -17.95
CA LYS A 61 -6.71 1.65 -18.67
C LYS A 61 -6.58 0.48 -17.70
N PRO A 62 -7.09 -0.72 -18.05
CA PRO A 62 -6.93 -1.92 -17.23
C PRO A 62 -5.46 -2.38 -17.11
N SER A 63 -4.61 -2.01 -18.06
CA SER A 63 -3.16 -2.21 -18.04
C SER A 63 -2.45 -0.99 -18.63
N CYS A 64 -1.26 -0.68 -18.14
CA CYS A 64 -0.47 0.47 -18.57
C CYS A 64 0.81 -0.01 -19.28
N ASP A 65 1.01 0.42 -20.51
CA ASP A 65 2.27 0.23 -21.23
C ASP A 65 3.21 1.38 -20.91
N LEU A 66 4.19 1.12 -20.06
CA LEU A 66 5.13 2.12 -19.60
C LEU A 66 6.29 2.30 -20.59
N ILE A 67 6.57 3.53 -20.94
CA ILE A 67 7.70 3.91 -21.78
C ILE A 67 8.83 4.54 -20.97
N GLY A 68 8.55 4.95 -19.73
CA GLY A 68 9.55 5.48 -18.83
C GLY A 68 9.01 5.69 -17.40
N VAL A 69 9.92 5.62 -16.45
CA VAL A 69 9.69 5.99 -15.05
C VAL A 69 10.82 6.91 -14.63
N ALA A 70 10.50 8.11 -14.18
CA ALA A 70 11.48 8.99 -13.56
C ALA A 70 11.25 9.01 -12.05
N LEU A 71 12.35 8.97 -11.31
CA LEU A 71 12.39 8.88 -9.85
C LEU A 71 13.14 10.06 -9.28
N TYR A 72 12.59 10.69 -8.26
CA TYR A 72 13.12 11.92 -7.71
C TYR A 72 13.29 11.85 -6.19
N ASN A 73 14.50 12.01 -5.69
CA ASN A 73 14.76 12.11 -4.26
C ASN A 73 14.00 13.29 -3.65
N LYS A 74 13.45 13.06 -2.46
CA LYS A 74 12.71 14.07 -1.68
C LYS A 74 11.58 14.72 -2.46
N GLY A 75 11.10 14.04 -3.51
CA GLY A 75 10.07 14.57 -4.41
C GLY A 75 10.53 15.78 -5.24
N SER A 76 11.83 15.98 -5.41
CA SER A 76 12.38 17.11 -6.16
C SER A 76 12.73 16.71 -7.58
N VAL A 77 12.06 17.29 -8.57
CA VAL A 77 12.34 17.04 -9.99
C VAL A 77 13.77 17.47 -10.40
N TRP A 78 14.48 18.19 -9.54
CA TRP A 78 15.86 18.61 -9.73
C TRP A 78 16.89 17.60 -9.19
N ASP A 79 16.39 16.51 -8.53
CA ASP A 79 17.25 15.45 -7.98
C ASP A 79 16.83 14.08 -8.51
N PRO A 80 17.01 13.83 -9.84
CA PRO A 80 16.67 12.56 -10.46
C PRO A 80 17.67 11.48 -10.04
N VAL A 81 17.15 10.26 -9.84
CA VAL A 81 17.94 9.09 -9.44
C VAL A 81 17.50 7.84 -10.19
N ASP A 82 18.37 6.83 -10.22
CA ASP A 82 18.04 5.55 -10.86
C ASP A 82 17.08 4.68 -10.04
N GLY A 83 17.02 4.89 -8.72
CA GLY A 83 16.15 4.11 -7.82
C GLY A 83 16.72 2.70 -7.55
N PRO A 84 15.90 1.74 -7.05
CA PRO A 84 14.46 1.86 -6.80
C PRO A 84 14.09 2.65 -5.54
N ASP A 85 15.04 2.85 -4.62
CA ASP A 85 14.81 3.45 -3.30
C ASP A 85 15.11 4.95 -3.35
N LEU A 86 14.15 5.74 -2.87
CA LEU A 86 14.23 7.20 -2.82
C LEU A 86 14.23 7.68 -1.37
N ASN A 87 15.05 8.65 -1.06
CA ASN A 87 14.92 9.35 0.20
C ASN A 87 13.68 10.23 0.21
N THR A 88 12.96 10.25 1.33
CA THR A 88 11.89 11.21 1.54
C THR A 88 12.45 12.50 2.15
N ASN A 89 11.62 13.54 2.18
CA ASN A 89 11.96 14.77 2.92
C ASN A 89 11.83 14.61 4.45
N VAL A 90 11.26 13.47 4.91
CA VAL A 90 11.21 13.11 6.34
C VAL A 90 12.40 12.21 6.64
N PRO A 91 13.35 12.66 7.49
CA PRO A 91 14.52 11.87 7.84
C PRO A 91 14.13 10.50 8.43
N GLY A 92 14.94 9.49 8.14
CA GLY A 92 14.68 8.13 8.62
C GLY A 92 13.75 7.30 7.75
N LEU A 93 13.14 7.87 6.72
CA LEU A 93 12.24 7.17 5.83
C LEU A 93 12.65 7.28 4.38
N SER A 94 12.52 6.17 3.68
CA SER A 94 12.64 6.06 2.23
C SER A 94 11.38 5.48 1.63
N VAL A 95 11.20 5.70 0.32
CA VAL A 95 10.05 5.24 -0.43
C VAL A 95 10.51 4.51 -1.68
N ARG A 96 9.75 3.48 -2.08
CA ARG A 96 9.91 2.79 -3.37
C ARG A 96 8.55 2.54 -4.01
N LEU A 97 8.58 2.43 -5.33
CA LEU A 97 7.43 2.02 -6.12
C LEU A 97 7.65 0.59 -6.62
N LEU A 98 6.64 -0.26 -6.43
CA LEU A 98 6.59 -1.58 -7.04
C LEU A 98 5.48 -1.59 -8.10
N LEU A 99 5.79 -2.13 -9.27
CA LEU A 99 4.86 -2.36 -10.36
C LEU A 99 4.69 -3.87 -10.53
N ASP A 100 3.48 -4.38 -10.28
CA ASP A 100 3.19 -5.82 -10.20
C ASP A 100 4.17 -6.59 -9.28
N GLY A 101 4.57 -5.95 -8.17
CA GLY A 101 5.50 -6.50 -7.19
C GLY A 101 6.99 -6.32 -7.52
N ILE A 102 7.34 -5.77 -8.67
CA ILE A 102 8.72 -5.54 -9.10
C ILE A 102 9.13 -4.09 -8.75
N PRO A 103 10.24 -3.86 -8.03
CA PRO A 103 10.71 -2.51 -7.76
C PRO A 103 11.05 -1.74 -9.04
N ALA A 104 10.45 -0.57 -9.20
CA ALA A 104 10.66 0.27 -10.37
C ALA A 104 11.96 1.06 -10.25
N SER A 105 12.72 1.10 -11.34
CA SER A 105 13.90 1.96 -11.52
C SER A 105 13.70 2.88 -12.72
N SER A 106 14.61 3.82 -12.94
CA SER A 106 14.57 4.71 -14.12
C SER A 106 14.64 3.95 -15.45
N ARG A 107 15.13 2.70 -15.42
CA ARG A 107 15.22 1.81 -16.59
C ARG A 107 13.98 0.96 -16.79
N PHE A 108 12.99 1.04 -15.90
CA PHE A 108 11.79 0.23 -16.00
C PHE A 108 10.98 0.59 -17.25
N LYS A 109 10.72 -0.43 -18.06
CA LYS A 109 9.85 -0.35 -19.25
C LYS A 109 9.06 -1.65 -19.31
N GLY A 110 7.84 -1.58 -19.77
CA GLY A 110 6.98 -2.75 -19.91
C GLY A 110 5.55 -2.47 -19.47
N THR A 111 4.75 -3.50 -19.47
CA THR A 111 3.33 -3.41 -19.10
C THR A 111 3.13 -3.84 -17.66
N PHE A 112 2.34 -3.09 -16.90
CA PHE A 112 1.83 -3.56 -15.62
C PHE A 112 0.31 -3.60 -15.62
N SER A 113 -0.28 -4.58 -14.95
CA SER A 113 -1.70 -4.92 -15.06
C SER A 113 -2.40 -5.17 -13.72
N GLN A 114 -1.67 -5.29 -12.61
CA GLN A 114 -2.26 -5.56 -11.32
C GLN A 114 -2.31 -4.30 -10.45
N ILE A 115 -1.23 -3.98 -9.75
CA ILE A 115 -1.15 -2.83 -8.85
C ILE A 115 0.22 -2.14 -8.92
N ALA A 116 0.20 -0.83 -8.76
CA ALA A 116 1.37 -0.05 -8.38
C ALA A 116 1.33 0.17 -6.86
N GLU A 117 2.32 -0.33 -6.13
CA GLU A 117 2.40 -0.20 -4.68
C GLU A 117 3.53 0.76 -4.29
N VAL A 118 3.18 1.81 -3.57
CA VAL A 118 4.14 2.72 -2.93
C VAL A 118 4.42 2.20 -1.53
N GLN A 119 5.66 1.81 -1.26
CA GLN A 119 6.11 1.35 0.05
C GLN A 119 6.93 2.44 0.73
N LEU A 120 6.52 2.83 1.93
CA LEU A 120 7.32 3.65 2.83
C LEU A 120 8.05 2.73 3.80
N PHE A 121 9.37 2.89 3.96
CA PHE A 121 10.17 2.00 4.79
C PHE A 121 11.27 2.76 5.55
N ARG A 122 11.75 2.14 6.62
CA ARG A 122 12.81 2.67 7.48
C ARG A 122 14.17 2.61 6.76
N ASN A 123 14.91 3.72 6.74
CA ASN A 123 16.30 3.75 6.27
C ASN A 123 17.29 3.89 7.45
N SER A 124 18.57 3.99 7.18
CA SER A 124 19.64 4.05 8.20
C SER A 124 19.75 5.38 8.95
N THR A 125 19.14 6.47 8.43
CA THR A 125 19.21 7.77 9.11
C THR A 125 18.31 7.82 10.35
N PRO A 126 18.63 8.62 11.37
CA PRO A 126 17.74 8.82 12.52
C PRO A 126 16.34 9.24 12.09
N LEU A 127 15.32 8.61 12.70
CA LEU A 127 13.92 8.91 12.41
C LEU A 127 13.54 10.21 13.15
N SER A 128 12.83 11.09 12.47
CA SER A 128 12.22 12.27 13.06
C SER A 128 10.78 12.48 12.58
N ASP A 129 10.03 13.26 13.35
CA ASP A 129 8.72 13.72 12.94
C ASP A 129 8.83 14.67 11.74
N GLY A 130 7.80 14.68 10.91
CA GLY A 130 7.77 15.55 9.76
C GLY A 130 6.52 15.40 8.92
N GLN A 131 6.40 16.28 7.93
CA GLN A 131 5.33 16.20 6.95
C GLN A 131 5.93 15.95 5.57
N PHE A 132 5.26 15.13 4.77
CA PHE A 132 5.61 15.02 3.37
C PHE A 132 5.29 16.35 2.68
N ALA A 133 6.24 16.87 1.90
CA ALA A 133 6.08 18.14 1.23
C ALA A 133 4.88 18.10 0.27
N SER A 134 4.04 19.11 0.30
CA SER A 134 2.90 19.32 -0.57
C SER A 134 3.16 20.52 -1.49
N GLY A 135 3.97 20.39 -2.48
CA GLY A 135 4.24 21.48 -3.42
C GLY A 135 4.02 21.07 -4.87
N ALA A 136 4.01 22.03 -5.78
CA ALA A 136 3.86 21.77 -7.22
C ALA A 136 4.91 20.78 -7.76
N PHE A 137 6.08 20.74 -7.13
CA PHE A 137 7.21 19.91 -7.52
C PHE A 137 7.43 18.68 -6.63
N ASN A 138 6.51 18.40 -5.71
CA ASN A 138 6.58 17.21 -4.86
C ASN A 138 6.16 15.96 -5.62
N SER A 139 6.96 15.56 -6.60
CA SER A 139 6.76 14.35 -7.39
C SER A 139 7.87 13.36 -7.07
N TYR A 140 7.54 12.23 -6.48
CA TYR A 140 8.50 11.16 -6.22
C TYR A 140 8.67 10.24 -7.42
N PHE A 141 7.56 9.96 -8.11
CA PHE A 141 7.55 9.09 -9.28
C PHE A 141 6.77 9.77 -10.40
N LEU A 142 7.39 9.95 -11.55
CA LEU A 142 6.74 10.37 -12.78
C LEU A 142 6.71 9.19 -13.73
N ILE A 143 5.51 8.72 -14.04
CA ILE A 143 5.26 7.55 -14.88
C ILE A 143 4.79 8.03 -16.24
N THR A 144 5.50 7.64 -17.29
CA THR A 144 5.14 7.93 -18.67
C THR A 144 4.66 6.65 -19.34
N TYR A 145 3.50 6.70 -19.97
CA TYR A 145 2.85 5.54 -20.59
C TYR A 145 2.34 5.87 -21.99
N LYS A 146 2.12 4.83 -22.79
CA LYS A 146 1.51 4.96 -24.12
C LYS A 146 0.03 5.31 -23.99
N ASP A 147 -0.37 6.38 -24.67
CA ASP A 147 -1.76 6.79 -24.74
C ASP A 147 -2.21 6.86 -26.22
N GLY A 148 -2.63 5.71 -26.74
CA GLY A 148 -2.94 5.54 -28.16
C GLY A 148 -1.71 5.18 -29.00
N LEU A 149 -1.78 5.42 -30.31
CA LEU A 149 -0.75 4.99 -31.28
C LEU A 149 0.50 5.88 -31.26
N ILE A 150 0.33 7.17 -31.04
CA ILE A 150 1.40 8.18 -31.16
C ILE A 150 1.49 9.12 -29.96
N ALA A 151 0.53 9.06 -29.05
CA ALA A 151 0.50 9.91 -27.86
C ALA A 151 1.08 9.20 -26.63
N SER A 152 1.58 9.98 -25.68
CA SER A 152 1.99 9.52 -24.36
C SER A 152 1.28 10.33 -23.28
N GLY A 153 0.88 9.64 -22.22
CA GLY A 153 0.36 10.25 -21.02
C GLY A 153 1.40 10.22 -19.89
N THR A 154 1.20 11.06 -18.90
CA THR A 154 2.05 11.09 -17.70
C THR A 154 1.21 11.09 -16.44
N SER A 155 1.70 10.42 -15.41
CA SER A 155 1.10 10.46 -14.07
C SER A 155 2.19 10.67 -13.03
N SER A 156 1.93 11.59 -12.11
CA SER A 156 2.85 11.95 -11.03
C SER A 156 2.33 11.37 -9.72
N ILE A 157 3.15 10.60 -9.02
CA ILE A 157 2.86 10.12 -7.67
C ILE A 157 3.58 11.00 -6.66
N ARG A 158 2.78 11.59 -5.78
CA ARG A 158 3.21 12.48 -4.70
C ARG A 158 2.95 11.83 -3.35
N LEU A 159 3.71 12.20 -2.34
CA LEU A 159 3.45 11.79 -0.96
C LEU A 159 2.75 12.92 -0.22
N THR A 160 1.75 12.57 0.59
CA THR A 160 1.03 13.52 1.46
C THR A 160 0.79 12.88 2.82
N GLY A 161 0.76 13.69 3.85
CA GLY A 161 0.55 13.26 5.23
C GLY A 161 1.71 13.66 6.13
N SER A 162 1.60 13.26 7.39
CA SER A 162 2.58 13.49 8.42
C SER A 162 3.15 12.18 8.96
N VAL A 163 4.32 12.26 9.55
CA VAL A 163 4.98 11.16 10.24
C VAL A 163 5.19 11.58 11.68
N THR A 164 4.75 10.73 12.59
CA THR A 164 4.97 10.92 14.03
C THR A 164 5.76 9.73 14.55
N THR A 165 6.88 10.02 15.19
CA THR A 165 7.71 8.99 15.84
C THR A 165 7.10 8.61 17.18
N ILE A 166 6.95 7.31 17.41
CA ILE A 166 6.43 6.80 18.67
C ILE A 166 7.52 6.00 19.41
N ASN A 167 7.73 6.38 20.68
CA ASN A 167 8.76 5.78 21.53
C ASN A 167 8.21 4.72 22.49
N ALA A 168 6.94 4.35 22.34
CA ALA A 168 6.28 3.38 23.19
C ALA A 168 5.80 2.18 22.39
N THR A 169 5.79 1.01 23.00
CA THR A 169 5.26 -0.22 22.43
C THR A 169 3.94 -0.59 23.12
N CYS A 170 3.11 -1.36 22.44
CA CYS A 170 1.96 -1.97 23.08
C CYS A 170 2.42 -2.96 24.16
N GLN A 171 1.68 -3.02 25.26
CA GLN A 171 1.94 -3.98 26.34
C GLN A 171 1.14 -5.24 26.09
N VAL A 172 1.79 -6.38 26.24
CA VAL A 172 1.16 -7.70 26.22
C VAL A 172 1.43 -8.33 27.58
N ALA A 173 0.37 -8.52 28.37
CA ALA A 173 0.49 -9.23 29.61
C ALA A 173 0.70 -10.73 29.33
N ASP A 174 1.45 -11.41 30.19
CA ASP A 174 1.62 -12.85 30.11
C ASP A 174 0.25 -13.53 30.22
N GLN A 175 -0.02 -14.43 29.29
CA GLN A 175 -1.28 -15.16 29.24
C GLN A 175 -1.02 -16.66 29.21
N THR A 176 -1.69 -17.40 30.07
CA THR A 176 -1.62 -18.87 30.09
C THR A 176 -2.87 -19.44 29.45
N VAL A 177 -2.70 -20.17 28.37
CA VAL A 177 -3.79 -20.91 27.70
C VAL A 177 -3.63 -22.39 28.00
N LYS A 178 -4.60 -22.96 28.74
CA LYS A 178 -4.63 -24.40 28.99
C LYS A 178 -5.25 -25.11 27.80
N LEU A 179 -4.48 -25.92 27.11
CA LEU A 179 -4.97 -26.78 26.04
C LEU A 179 -5.60 -28.04 26.60
N GLN A 180 -6.64 -28.53 25.94
CA GLN A 180 -7.27 -29.80 26.32
C GLN A 180 -6.33 -30.97 26.01
N SER A 181 -6.25 -31.93 26.91
CA SER A 181 -5.54 -33.18 26.65
C SER A 181 -6.31 -34.02 25.64
N ILE A 182 -5.61 -34.51 24.65
CA ILE A 182 -6.16 -35.38 23.59
C ILE A 182 -5.37 -36.68 23.51
N ALA A 183 -6.08 -37.79 23.27
CA ALA A 183 -5.42 -39.05 22.97
C ALA A 183 -4.73 -38.99 21.61
N ALA A 184 -3.49 -39.47 21.54
CA ALA A 184 -2.73 -39.51 20.31
C ALA A 184 -3.45 -40.23 19.14
N ALA A 185 -4.29 -41.19 19.47
CA ALA A 185 -5.13 -41.93 18.51
C ALA A 185 -6.15 -41.06 17.78
N ARG A 186 -6.43 -39.83 18.25
CA ARG A 186 -7.30 -38.89 17.51
C ARG A 186 -6.55 -38.08 16.45
N LEU A 187 -5.23 -38.20 16.36
CA LEU A 187 -4.40 -37.56 15.34
C LEU A 187 -4.09 -38.58 14.25
N ASN A 188 -4.99 -38.74 13.29
CA ASN A 188 -4.97 -39.83 12.30
C ASN A 188 -4.09 -39.55 11.08
N GLY A 189 -3.12 -38.65 11.15
CA GLY A 189 -2.18 -38.38 10.06
C GLY A 189 -1.66 -36.96 9.97
N VAL A 190 -0.79 -36.73 9.03
CA VAL A 190 -0.22 -35.38 8.79
C VAL A 190 -1.33 -34.42 8.33
N GLY A 191 -1.45 -33.28 9.02
CA GLY A 191 -2.46 -32.25 8.74
C GLY A 191 -3.77 -32.44 9.50
N THR A 192 -3.90 -33.46 10.36
CA THR A 192 -5.04 -33.59 11.27
C THR A 192 -4.83 -32.75 12.53
N TYR A 193 -5.89 -32.23 13.07
CA TYR A 193 -5.92 -31.49 14.34
C TYR A 193 -7.11 -31.93 15.17
N ALA A 194 -6.95 -31.87 16.49
CA ALA A 194 -7.99 -32.19 17.44
C ALA A 194 -7.96 -31.21 18.61
N ALA A 195 -9.09 -31.02 19.29
CA ALA A 195 -9.25 -30.15 20.45
C ALA A 195 -8.79 -28.70 20.21
N VAL A 196 -9.44 -28.05 19.24
CA VAL A 196 -9.22 -26.61 18.95
C VAL A 196 -9.64 -25.79 20.16
N THR A 197 -8.72 -25.06 20.78
CA THR A 197 -8.97 -24.15 21.88
C THR A 197 -8.82 -22.71 21.41
N PRO A 198 -9.92 -21.95 21.23
CA PRO A 198 -9.82 -20.54 20.91
C PRO A 198 -9.30 -19.75 22.11
N PHE A 199 -8.41 -18.79 21.86
CA PHE A 199 -7.95 -17.85 22.88
C PHE A 199 -7.83 -16.45 22.30
N ASN A 200 -7.89 -15.44 23.15
CA ASN A 200 -7.71 -14.04 22.76
C ASN A 200 -6.36 -13.56 23.24
N LEU A 201 -5.56 -13.01 22.35
CA LEU A 201 -4.36 -12.27 22.71
C LEU A 201 -4.75 -10.81 23.00
N VAL A 202 -4.61 -10.39 24.26
CA VAL A 202 -4.93 -9.03 24.68
C VAL A 202 -3.69 -8.16 24.57
N VAL A 203 -3.77 -7.13 23.74
CA VAL A 203 -2.74 -6.11 23.56
C VAL A 203 -3.29 -4.80 24.11
N ALA A 204 -2.64 -4.21 25.10
CA ALA A 204 -3.09 -3.03 25.81
C ALA A 204 -2.05 -1.91 25.77
N GLY A 205 -2.47 -0.68 26.11
CA GLY A 205 -1.56 0.45 26.23
C GLY A 205 -0.88 0.88 24.93
N CYS A 206 -1.46 0.52 23.79
CA CYS A 206 -0.92 0.97 22.51
C CYS A 206 -0.99 2.50 22.43
N PRO A 207 0.11 3.19 22.07
CA PRO A 207 0.09 4.61 21.76
C PRO A 207 -0.87 4.91 20.59
N ARG A 208 -1.33 6.16 20.51
CA ARG A 208 -2.11 6.60 19.35
C ARG A 208 -1.27 6.50 18.08
N GLY A 209 -1.90 6.16 16.97
CA GLY A 209 -1.25 6.12 15.66
C GLY A 209 -0.77 4.73 15.21
N TYR A 210 -0.85 3.68 16.03
CA TYR A 210 -0.60 2.33 15.56
C TYR A 210 -1.67 1.90 14.55
N ASN A 211 -1.27 1.69 13.30
CA ASN A 211 -2.14 1.18 12.26
C ASN A 211 -2.22 -0.35 12.24
N ARG A 212 -1.22 -1.02 12.78
CA ARG A 212 -1.11 -2.49 12.83
C ARG A 212 -0.26 -2.93 14.01
N VAL A 213 -0.64 -4.03 14.61
CA VAL A 213 0.18 -4.77 15.58
C VAL A 213 0.53 -6.10 14.94
N GLY A 214 1.84 -6.33 14.74
CA GLY A 214 2.36 -7.63 14.33
C GLY A 214 2.78 -8.44 15.53
N TYR A 215 2.66 -9.76 15.46
CA TYR A 215 3.16 -10.67 16.47
C TYR A 215 3.82 -11.88 15.81
N SER A 216 4.72 -12.48 16.53
CA SER A 216 5.42 -13.70 16.14
C SER A 216 5.31 -14.71 17.26
N LEU A 217 4.92 -15.93 16.92
CA LEU A 217 4.89 -17.03 17.87
C LEU A 217 6.21 -17.80 17.76
N GLN A 218 6.90 -17.94 18.88
CA GLN A 218 8.11 -18.73 18.99
C GLN A 218 7.87 -19.90 19.93
N ALA A 219 8.24 -21.10 19.52
CA ALA A 219 8.19 -22.26 20.39
C ALA A 219 9.28 -22.14 21.46
N VAL A 220 8.90 -22.23 22.74
CA VAL A 220 9.81 -22.28 23.87
C VAL A 220 9.99 -23.74 24.24
N GLY A 221 11.23 -24.25 24.20
CA GLY A 221 11.57 -25.63 24.51
C GLY A 221 12.35 -26.36 23.42
N ALA A 222 12.63 -27.63 23.62
CA ALA A 222 13.37 -28.47 22.68
C ALA A 222 12.61 -28.54 21.33
N ARG A 223 13.24 -28.11 20.26
CA ARG A 223 12.68 -28.24 18.92
C ARG A 223 12.64 -29.72 18.56
N TRP A 224 11.45 -30.31 18.51
CA TRP A 224 11.27 -31.58 17.83
C TRP A 224 11.54 -31.35 16.33
N PRO A 225 12.46 -32.12 15.69
CA PRO A 225 12.94 -31.81 14.36
C PRO A 225 11.88 -31.87 13.25
N LYS A 226 10.63 -32.20 13.57
CA LYS A 226 9.53 -32.34 12.58
C LYS A 226 8.26 -31.57 12.92
N ALA A 227 8.20 -30.81 13.99
CA ALA A 227 7.02 -29.99 14.29
C ALA A 227 7.22 -28.57 13.78
N ARG A 228 6.72 -28.28 12.59
CA ARG A 228 6.55 -26.90 12.10
C ARG A 228 5.18 -26.42 12.55
N VAL A 229 5.14 -25.50 13.50
CA VAL A 229 3.91 -24.79 13.82
C VAL A 229 3.73 -23.68 12.78
N TYR A 230 2.79 -23.85 11.87
CA TYR A 230 2.41 -22.81 10.92
C TYR A 230 1.16 -22.11 11.41
N CYS A 231 1.30 -20.88 11.83
CA CYS A 231 0.16 -20.00 12.09
C CYS A 231 -0.05 -19.08 10.89
N ARG A 232 -1.16 -19.24 10.21
CA ARG A 232 -1.53 -18.36 9.09
C ARG A 232 -2.34 -17.20 9.64
N ALA A 233 -1.78 -16.00 9.61
CA ALA A 233 -2.54 -14.81 9.91
C ALA A 233 -3.54 -14.55 8.77
N TRP A 234 -4.84 -14.60 9.08
CA TRP A 234 -5.89 -14.13 8.17
C TRP A 234 -6.09 -12.63 8.34
N ARG A 235 -6.14 -11.92 7.22
CA ARG A 235 -6.53 -10.53 7.21
C ARG A 235 -8.02 -10.43 7.52
N ALA A 236 -8.37 -10.13 8.74
CA ALA A 236 -9.64 -9.54 9.05
C ALA A 236 -9.36 -8.13 9.54
N ALA A 237 -9.60 -7.14 8.70
CA ALA A 237 -9.67 -5.75 9.13
C ALA A 237 -11.04 -5.54 9.77
N PRO A 238 -11.16 -5.31 11.09
CA PRO A 238 -12.41 -4.81 11.65
C PRO A 238 -12.52 -3.34 11.27
N ARG A 239 -13.63 -2.97 10.63
CA ARG A 239 -14.04 -1.58 10.51
C ARG A 239 -14.27 -1.02 11.91
N PRO A 240 -13.71 0.14 12.29
CA PRO A 240 -14.07 0.78 13.54
C PRO A 240 -15.51 1.24 13.46
N VAL A 241 -16.37 0.65 14.28
CA VAL A 241 -17.72 1.19 14.53
C VAL A 241 -17.54 2.34 15.51
N TYR A 242 -17.60 3.55 15.03
CA TYR A 242 -17.63 4.76 15.85
C TYR A 242 -19.02 4.85 16.50
N ARG A 243 -19.14 4.60 17.79
CA ARG A 243 -20.25 5.07 18.62
C ARG A 243 -19.78 6.29 19.39
N SER A 244 -20.42 7.40 19.13
CA SER A 244 -20.25 8.65 19.86
C SER A 244 -20.71 8.48 21.33
N GLY A 245 -19.86 8.86 22.25
CA GLY A 245 -20.21 9.12 23.65
C GLY A 245 -19.74 8.05 24.64
N SER A 246 -18.47 8.03 24.99
CA SER A 246 -17.91 7.75 26.32
C SER A 246 -16.38 7.61 26.25
N PRO A 247 -15.59 8.13 27.19
CA PRO A 247 -14.13 8.03 27.17
C PRO A 247 -13.65 6.71 27.80
N THR A 248 -14.18 5.60 27.40
CA THR A 248 -13.67 4.29 27.77
C THR A 248 -12.78 3.75 26.66
N ARG A 249 -11.55 3.39 27.04
CA ARG A 249 -10.48 2.86 26.20
C ARG A 249 -10.98 1.76 25.27
N PRO A 250 -10.73 1.82 23.96
CA PRO A 250 -11.14 0.75 23.05
C PRO A 250 -10.32 -0.51 23.33
N ALA A 251 -10.99 -1.56 23.79
CA ALA A 251 -10.43 -2.90 23.79
C ALA A 251 -10.54 -3.45 22.35
N PHE A 252 -9.40 -3.67 21.70
CA PHE A 252 -9.37 -4.36 20.42
C PHE A 252 -9.57 -5.86 20.65
N ARG A 253 -10.71 -6.39 20.21
CA ARG A 253 -10.92 -7.83 20.13
C ARG A 253 -10.50 -8.31 18.75
N TYR A 254 -9.47 -9.15 18.72
CA TYR A 254 -9.10 -9.90 17.52
C TYR A 254 -9.71 -11.30 17.63
N GLY A 255 -10.62 -11.61 16.71
CA GLY A 255 -11.12 -12.97 16.57
C GLY A 255 -10.13 -13.80 15.73
N TRP A 256 -9.80 -14.98 16.20
CA TRP A 256 -8.92 -15.94 15.56
C TRP A 256 -9.73 -17.05 14.93
N ASP A 257 -9.44 -17.37 13.68
CA ASP A 257 -9.73 -18.69 13.14
C ASP A 257 -8.47 -19.54 13.30
N SER A 258 -8.54 -20.46 14.25
CA SER A 258 -7.43 -21.25 14.73
C SER A 258 -7.09 -22.37 13.78
N ARG A 259 -6.44 -22.05 12.66
CA ARG A 259 -5.80 -23.08 11.85
C ARG A 259 -4.29 -22.91 11.90
N CYS A 260 -3.69 -23.37 12.98
CA CYS A 260 -2.27 -23.69 13.03
C CYS A 260 -2.05 -25.07 12.40
N ARG A 261 -1.23 -25.18 11.36
CA ARG A 261 -0.79 -26.43 10.76
C ARG A 261 0.67 -26.68 11.10
#